data_244c831642ad7c03519c13d1f7701e0b
#
_entry.id   244c831642ad7c03519c13d1f7701e0b
#
_cell.length_a   1.000
_cell.length_b   1.000
_cell.length_c   1.000
_cell.angle_alpha   90.00
_cell.angle_beta   90.00
_cell.angle_gamma   90.00
#
_symmetry.space_group_name_H-M   'P 1'
#
loop_
_entity.id
_entity.type
_entity.pdbx_description
1 polymer ?
#
loop_
_entity_poly.entity_id
_entity_poly.type
_entity_poly.pdbx_seq_one_letter_code
_entity_poly.pdbx_strand_id
1 'polypeptide(L)'
;MLSDSSGAIGDLFGVYDADAGVDVRGRFLIDPDGVIQAMEVLTPPVGRNVKEALRQIQAYQHVRATQATEVTPSGWEPGGRTLKPGVDLVAKIADHWTVEEVYGK
;
A
#
# COMPACT_ATOMS: atom_id res chain seq x y z
N MET A 1 -17.40 9.06 11.12
CA MET A 1 -16.54 10.23 10.75
C MET A 1 -16.10 10.90 12.03
N LEU A 2 -14.82 11.23 12.17
CA LEU A 2 -14.26 11.94 13.34
C LEU A 2 -13.89 13.36 12.93
N SER A 3 -13.88 14.27 13.90
CA SER A 3 -13.44 15.65 13.71
C SER A 3 -12.07 15.85 14.34
N ASP A 4 -11.22 16.61 13.66
CA ASP A 4 -9.89 17.04 14.13
C ASP A 4 -9.79 18.57 14.03
N SER A 5 -10.62 19.28 14.78
CA SER A 5 -10.78 20.73 14.68
C SER A 5 -9.50 21.52 15.03
N SER A 6 -8.61 20.94 15.83
CA SER A 6 -7.30 21.54 16.15
C SER A 6 -6.20 21.22 15.13
N GLY A 7 -6.42 20.27 14.22
CA GLY A 7 -5.42 19.76 13.29
C GLY A 7 -4.34 18.87 13.94
N ALA A 8 -4.48 18.53 15.23
CA ALA A 8 -3.46 17.80 15.97
C ALA A 8 -3.22 16.38 15.43
N ILE A 9 -4.29 15.69 15.02
CA ILE A 9 -4.18 14.35 14.42
C ILE A 9 -3.61 14.44 13.00
N GLY A 10 -4.10 15.40 12.21
CA GLY A 10 -3.57 15.67 10.88
C GLY A 10 -2.08 16.00 10.88
N ASP A 11 -1.62 16.75 11.87
CA ASP A 11 -0.20 17.07 12.05
C ASP A 11 0.62 15.82 12.39
N LEU A 12 0.14 14.95 13.27
CA LEU A 12 0.77 13.67 13.59
C LEU A 12 0.93 12.75 12.36
N PHE A 13 -0.06 12.74 11.47
CA PHE A 13 0.00 11.99 10.22
C PHE A 13 0.72 12.74 9.07
N GLY A 14 1.14 13.99 9.30
CA GLY A 14 1.83 14.80 8.30
C GLY A 14 0.96 15.27 7.15
N VAL A 15 -0.34 15.40 7.37
CA VAL A 15 -1.32 15.80 6.35
C VAL A 15 -2.04 17.12 6.68
N TYR A 16 -1.69 17.78 7.77
CA TYR A 16 -2.27 19.07 8.13
C TYR A 16 -1.59 20.22 7.38
N ASP A 17 -2.38 21.00 6.66
CA ASP A 17 -1.97 22.26 6.04
C ASP A 17 -2.31 23.42 7.00
N ALA A 18 -1.29 23.91 7.71
CA ALA A 18 -1.47 24.96 8.70
C ALA A 18 -1.85 26.32 8.08
N ASP A 19 -1.44 26.59 6.85
CA ASP A 19 -1.75 27.83 6.15
C ASP A 19 -3.22 27.87 5.72
N ALA A 20 -3.74 26.75 5.23
CA ALA A 20 -5.12 26.59 4.85
C ALA A 20 -6.06 26.21 6.03
N GLY A 21 -5.50 25.73 7.15
CA GLY A 21 -6.24 25.27 8.31
C GLY A 21 -7.08 24.02 8.06
N VAL A 22 -6.61 23.14 7.17
CA VAL A 22 -7.33 21.93 6.76
C VAL A 22 -6.37 20.74 6.60
N ASP A 23 -6.89 19.53 6.69
CA ASP A 23 -6.15 18.33 6.32
C ASP A 23 -6.20 18.11 4.80
N VAL A 24 -5.06 17.80 4.19
CA VAL A 24 -5.04 17.17 2.87
C VAL A 24 -5.45 15.71 3.00
N ARG A 25 -6.07 15.18 1.94
CA ARG A 25 -6.57 13.82 1.96
C ARG A 25 -5.44 12.82 1.90
N GLY A 26 -5.23 12.10 3.00
CA GLY A 26 -4.30 10.99 3.13
C GLY A 26 -5.04 9.66 3.33
N ARG A 27 -4.45 8.58 2.83
CA ARG A 27 -4.85 7.21 3.09
C ARG A 27 -3.70 6.48 3.76
N PHE A 28 -4.01 5.79 4.85
CA PHE A 28 -3.03 5.05 5.63
C PHE A 28 -3.56 3.63 5.85
N LEU A 29 -2.73 2.63 5.55
CA LEU A 29 -2.99 1.24 5.89
C LEU A 29 -2.24 0.92 7.16
N ILE A 30 -2.97 0.61 8.22
CA ILE A 30 -2.44 0.32 9.54
C ILE A 30 -2.74 -1.14 9.85
N ASP A 31 -1.73 -1.90 10.20
CA ASP A 31 -1.87 -3.31 10.52
C ASP A 31 -2.47 -3.53 11.94
N PRO A 32 -2.81 -4.78 12.32
CA PRO A 32 -3.36 -5.07 13.64
C PRO A 32 -2.41 -4.75 14.81
N ASP A 33 -1.13 -4.58 14.57
CA ASP A 33 -0.14 -4.21 15.58
C ASP A 33 0.02 -2.69 15.72
N GLY A 34 -0.76 -1.90 14.96
CA GLY A 34 -0.72 -0.44 14.97
C GLY A 34 0.40 0.17 14.13
N VAL A 35 1.02 -0.62 13.24
CA VAL A 35 2.10 -0.16 12.36
C VAL A 35 1.54 0.29 11.02
N ILE A 36 1.96 1.47 10.56
CA ILE A 36 1.63 1.97 9.22
C ILE A 36 2.42 1.17 8.19
N GLN A 37 1.72 0.43 7.34
CA GLN A 37 2.30 -0.39 6.27
C GLN A 37 2.32 0.33 4.93
N ALA A 38 1.40 1.27 4.69
CA ALA A 38 1.38 2.10 3.50
C ALA A 38 0.73 3.46 3.77
N MET A 39 1.14 4.45 3.01
CA MET A 39 0.55 5.78 3.00
C MET A 39 0.49 6.31 1.58
N GLU A 40 -0.56 7.05 1.26
CA GLU A 40 -0.75 7.72 -0.02
C GLU A 40 -1.37 9.09 0.19
N VAL A 41 -0.69 10.12 -0.26
CA VAL A 41 -1.20 11.49 -0.28
C VAL A 41 -1.09 11.99 -1.71
N LEU A 42 -2.24 12.24 -2.34
CA LEU A 42 -2.30 12.74 -3.71
C LEU A 42 -2.66 14.24 -3.70
N THR A 43 -2.18 14.96 -4.70
CA THR A 43 -2.65 16.33 -4.93
C THR A 43 -4.17 16.36 -5.08
N PRO A 44 -4.88 17.40 -4.56
CA PRO A 44 -6.33 17.41 -4.48
C PRO A 44 -7.10 17.12 -5.78
N PRO A 45 -6.64 17.53 -6.97
CA PRO A 45 -7.33 17.22 -8.24
C PRO A 45 -7.26 15.75 -8.65
N VAL A 46 -6.35 14.95 -8.07
CA VAL A 46 -6.17 13.54 -8.44
C VAL A 46 -7.00 12.64 -7.55
N GLY A 47 -7.90 11.87 -8.17
CA GLY A 47 -8.73 10.89 -7.46
C GLY A 47 -7.95 9.65 -7.02
N ARG A 48 -8.34 9.08 -5.88
CA ARG A 48 -7.76 7.85 -5.36
C ARG A 48 -8.34 6.62 -6.05
N ASN A 49 -7.53 5.56 -6.17
CA ASN A 49 -7.97 4.27 -6.72
C ASN A 49 -8.34 3.31 -5.57
N VAL A 50 -9.64 3.12 -5.36
CA VAL A 50 -10.15 2.24 -4.29
C VAL A 50 -9.84 0.76 -4.57
N LYS A 51 -9.81 0.34 -5.82
CA LYS A 51 -9.44 -1.05 -6.18
C LYS A 51 -7.99 -1.35 -5.81
N GLU A 52 -7.09 -0.39 -6.05
CA GLU A 52 -5.70 -0.51 -5.63
C GLU A 52 -5.57 -0.54 -4.09
N ALA A 53 -6.35 0.27 -3.37
CA ALA A 53 -6.40 0.21 -1.92
C ALA A 53 -6.78 -1.20 -1.41
N LEU A 54 -7.82 -1.79 -1.98
CA LEU A 54 -8.28 -3.13 -1.63
C LEU A 54 -7.21 -4.18 -1.96
N ARG A 55 -6.60 -4.09 -3.15
CA ARG A 55 -5.51 -4.98 -3.56
C ARG A 55 -4.34 -4.93 -2.57
N GLN A 56 -3.93 -3.75 -2.14
CA GLN A 56 -2.87 -3.58 -1.16
C GLN A 56 -3.23 -4.20 0.20
N ILE A 57 -4.46 -3.98 0.69
CA ILE A 57 -4.90 -4.60 1.94
C ILE A 57 -4.80 -6.13 1.85
N GLN A 58 -5.29 -6.72 0.76
CA GLN A 58 -5.23 -8.16 0.54
C GLN A 58 -3.79 -8.67 0.44
N ALA A 59 -2.89 -7.92 -0.22
CA ALA A 59 -1.47 -8.25 -0.30
C ALA A 59 -0.80 -8.23 1.09
N TYR A 60 -1.06 -7.21 1.91
CA TYR A 60 -0.54 -7.16 3.29
C TYR A 60 -1.09 -8.27 4.16
N GLN A 61 -2.37 -8.61 4.03
CA GLN A 61 -2.97 -9.75 4.74
C GLN A 61 -2.29 -11.07 4.35
N HIS A 62 -2.01 -11.28 3.06
CA HIS A 62 -1.30 -12.47 2.57
C HIS A 62 0.12 -12.55 3.13
N VAL A 63 0.91 -11.48 3.03
CA VAL A 63 2.27 -11.42 3.57
C VAL A 63 2.29 -11.67 5.08
N ARG A 64 1.33 -11.09 5.82
CA ARG A 64 1.21 -11.33 7.26
C ARG A 64 0.85 -12.79 7.56
N ALA A 65 -0.10 -13.38 6.84
CA ALA A 65 -0.52 -14.78 7.03
C ALA A 65 0.60 -15.78 6.75
N THR A 66 1.47 -15.47 5.78
CA THR A 66 2.63 -16.31 5.43
C THR A 66 3.89 -15.96 6.24
N GLN A 67 3.80 -15.06 7.21
CA GLN A 67 4.94 -14.60 8.03
C GLN A 67 6.13 -14.13 7.16
N ALA A 68 5.81 -13.42 6.06
CA ALA A 68 6.75 -12.93 5.08
C ALA A 68 7.62 -14.00 4.38
N THR A 69 7.21 -15.27 4.41
CA THR A 69 7.85 -16.32 3.60
C THR A 69 7.50 -16.21 2.13
N GLU A 70 6.45 -15.47 1.81
CA GLU A 70 6.04 -15.13 0.46
C GLU A 70 5.93 -13.61 0.31
N VAL A 71 6.32 -13.09 -0.85
CA VAL A 71 6.14 -11.69 -1.21
C VAL A 71 5.26 -11.58 -2.45
N THR A 72 4.46 -10.52 -2.49
CA THR A 72 3.55 -10.24 -3.59
C THR A 72 4.24 -9.33 -4.61
N PRO A 73 4.40 -9.76 -5.87
CA PRO A 73 4.97 -8.91 -6.91
C PRO A 73 4.01 -7.79 -7.32
N SER A 74 4.49 -6.87 -8.15
CA SER A 74 3.67 -5.81 -8.73
C SER A 74 2.45 -6.41 -9.45
N GLY A 75 1.29 -5.77 -9.28
CA GLY A 75 0.04 -6.23 -9.88
C GLY A 75 -0.55 -7.52 -9.30
N TRP A 76 0.02 -8.05 -8.22
CA TRP A 76 -0.51 -9.26 -7.57
C TRP A 76 -1.97 -9.05 -7.12
N GLU A 77 -2.77 -10.07 -7.36
CA GLU A 77 -4.14 -10.19 -6.86
C GLU A 77 -4.29 -11.51 -6.11
N PRO A 78 -5.31 -11.66 -5.24
CA PRO A 78 -5.58 -12.92 -4.53
C PRO A 78 -5.65 -14.12 -5.50
N GLY A 79 -4.89 -15.17 -5.18
CA GLY A 79 -4.73 -16.35 -6.04
C GLY A 79 -3.62 -16.22 -7.10
N GLY A 80 -3.01 -15.05 -7.23
CA GLY A 80 -1.87 -14.84 -8.12
C GLY A 80 -0.58 -15.46 -7.58
N ARG A 81 0.42 -15.56 -8.48
CA ARG A 81 1.76 -16.07 -8.14
C ARG A 81 2.43 -15.18 -7.11
N THR A 82 3.03 -15.80 -6.10
CA THR A 82 3.91 -15.16 -5.14
C THR A 82 5.37 -15.51 -5.40
N LEU A 83 6.27 -14.75 -4.83
CA LEU A 83 7.71 -15.01 -4.90
C LEU A 83 8.22 -15.37 -3.50
N LYS A 84 9.19 -16.26 -3.43
CA LYS A 84 9.90 -16.56 -2.18
C LYS A 84 11.13 -15.66 -2.09
N PRO A 85 11.22 -14.77 -1.09
CA PRO A 85 12.37 -13.89 -0.95
C PRO A 85 13.64 -14.71 -0.65
N GLY A 86 14.73 -14.38 -1.32
CA GLY A 86 15.99 -15.08 -1.14
C GLY A 86 17.03 -14.68 -2.16
N VAL A 87 18.27 -15.08 -1.93
CA VAL A 87 19.39 -14.83 -2.83
C VAL A 87 19.21 -15.50 -4.20
N ASP A 88 18.39 -16.55 -4.26
CA ASP A 88 18.09 -17.29 -5.48
C ASP A 88 17.31 -16.45 -6.52
N LEU A 89 16.62 -15.40 -6.08
CA LEU A 89 15.93 -14.45 -6.96
C LEU A 89 16.83 -13.38 -7.54
N VAL A 90 18.04 -13.23 -7.03
CA VAL A 90 18.98 -12.21 -7.52
C VAL A 90 19.33 -12.53 -8.98
N ALA A 91 19.09 -11.57 -9.87
CA ALA A 91 19.26 -11.68 -11.33
C ALA A 91 18.36 -12.72 -12.02
N LYS A 92 17.38 -13.34 -11.32
CA LYS A 92 16.49 -14.37 -11.88
C LYS A 92 15.01 -14.05 -11.72
N ILE A 93 14.68 -12.84 -11.32
CA ILE A 93 13.28 -12.46 -11.07
C ILE A 93 12.43 -12.61 -12.35
N ALA A 94 13.01 -12.37 -13.53
CA ALA A 94 12.33 -12.50 -14.82
C ALA A 94 11.90 -13.94 -15.14
N ASP A 95 12.53 -14.95 -14.52
CA ASP A 95 12.14 -16.36 -14.66
C ASP A 95 10.86 -16.67 -13.88
N HIS A 96 10.48 -15.79 -12.95
CA HIS A 96 9.37 -16.00 -12.03
C HIS A 96 8.26 -14.97 -12.18
N TRP A 97 8.53 -13.80 -12.72
CA TRP A 97 7.58 -12.70 -12.90
C TRP A 97 8.00 -11.80 -14.05
N THR A 98 7.09 -11.46 -14.95
CA THR A 98 7.30 -10.50 -16.04
C THR A 98 6.18 -9.48 -16.10
N VAL A 99 6.47 -8.30 -16.65
CA VAL A 99 5.49 -7.23 -16.86
C VAL A 99 4.39 -7.68 -17.82
N GLU A 100 4.77 -8.42 -18.85
CA GLU A 100 3.88 -8.93 -19.89
C GLU A 100 2.83 -9.91 -19.32
N GLU A 101 3.22 -10.77 -18.37
CA GLU A 101 2.28 -11.70 -17.72
C GLU A 101 1.20 -10.97 -16.91
N VAL A 102 1.54 -9.85 -16.30
CA VAL A 102 0.66 -9.12 -15.39
C VAL A 102 -0.12 -8.03 -16.11
N TYR A 103 0.54 -7.28 -16.98
CA TYR A 103 -0.01 -6.06 -17.59
C TYR A 103 -0.18 -6.15 -19.11
N GLY A 104 0.25 -7.22 -19.75
CA GLY A 104 0.21 -7.42 -21.20
C GLY A 104 -1.17 -7.78 -21.77
N LYS A 105 -2.25 -7.48 -21.06
CA LYS A 105 -3.64 -7.77 -21.45
C LYS A 105 -4.27 -6.61 -22.18
#